data_44695eec0b115bf6fe2e6747c25351ea
#
_entry.id   44695eec0b115bf6fe2e6747c25351ea
#
_cell.length_a   1.000
_cell.length_b   1.000
_cell.length_c   1.000
_cell.angle_alpha   90.00
_cell.angle_beta   90.00
_cell.angle_gamma   90.00
#
_symmetry.space_group_name_H-M   'P 1'
#
loop_
_entity.id
_entity.type
_entity.pdbx_description
1 polymer ?
#
loop_
_entity_poly.entity_id
_entity_poly.type
_entity_poly.pdbx_seq_one_letter_code
_entity_poly.pdbx_strand_id
1 'polypeptide(L)'
;MRLEKQFPREIEKAKENRVPLIIPVGTIEYHGPHCSYGCDTLIAQGILERLEKEKDMVIAPPVWYGPSSWAVAGPEKGTVHVDVDIFEQNIYHILKSFLYGGWQNIYLLIHHQYEQETLLPMT
;
A
#
# COMPACT_ATOMS: atom_id res chain seq x y z
N MET A 1 6.92 5.81 -12.27
CA MET A 1 5.67 6.07 -13.04
C MET A 1 4.45 5.50 -12.32
N ARG A 2 3.26 6.07 -12.48
CA ARG A 2 2.02 5.62 -11.84
C ARG A 2 1.30 4.62 -12.72
N LEU A 3 1.09 3.39 -12.21
CA LEU A 3 0.51 2.27 -12.95
C LEU A 3 -0.82 2.63 -13.63
N GLU A 4 -1.73 3.24 -12.86
CA GLU A 4 -3.09 3.60 -13.30
C GLU A 4 -3.14 4.69 -14.39
N LYS A 5 -2.00 5.31 -14.68
CA LYS A 5 -1.86 6.36 -15.71
C LYS A 5 -1.11 5.89 -16.95
N GLN A 6 -0.67 4.62 -16.96
CA GLN A 6 0.11 4.07 -18.08
C GLN A 6 -0.74 3.29 -19.04
N PHE A 7 -0.33 3.27 -20.29
CA PHE A 7 -0.91 2.41 -21.32
C PHE A 7 -0.25 1.03 -21.31
N PRO A 8 -0.89 -0.02 -21.85
CA PRO A 8 -0.35 -1.38 -21.85
C PRO A 8 1.08 -1.50 -22.37
N ARG A 9 1.43 -0.73 -23.40
CA ARG A 9 2.76 -0.75 -24.02
C ARG A 9 3.87 -0.32 -23.04
N GLU A 10 3.62 0.71 -22.23
CA GLU A 10 4.57 1.21 -21.23
C GLU A 10 4.75 0.20 -20.11
N ILE A 11 3.67 -0.48 -19.73
CA ILE A 11 3.70 -1.53 -18.72
C ILE A 11 4.46 -2.76 -19.20
N GLU A 12 4.23 -3.23 -20.42
CA GLU A 12 5.00 -4.35 -20.99
C GLU A 12 6.50 -4.03 -21.03
N LYS A 13 6.87 -2.84 -21.47
CA LYS A 13 8.27 -2.40 -21.49
C LYS A 13 8.89 -2.34 -20.08
N ALA A 14 8.13 -1.89 -19.08
CA ALA A 14 8.60 -1.88 -17.69
C ALA A 14 8.86 -3.31 -17.18
N LYS A 15 7.97 -4.25 -17.47
CA LYS A 15 8.15 -5.68 -17.11
C LYS A 15 9.36 -6.31 -17.81
N GLU A 16 9.54 -6.08 -19.11
CA GLU A 16 10.70 -6.55 -19.88
C GLU A 16 12.01 -6.03 -19.29
N ASN A 17 12.05 -4.78 -18.86
CA ASN A 17 13.20 -4.16 -18.22
C ASN A 17 13.32 -4.49 -16.72
N ARG A 18 12.46 -5.35 -16.18
CA ARG A 18 12.42 -5.75 -14.76
C ARG A 18 12.32 -4.57 -13.79
N VAL A 19 11.67 -3.49 -14.23
CA VAL A 19 11.39 -2.34 -13.37
C VAL A 19 10.55 -2.80 -12.18
N PRO A 20 10.89 -2.45 -10.93
CA PRO A 20 10.14 -2.88 -9.76
C PRO A 20 8.74 -2.25 -9.73
N LEU A 21 7.75 -3.04 -9.31
CA LEU A 21 6.41 -2.59 -8.96
C LEU A 21 6.34 -2.38 -7.46
N ILE A 22 5.95 -1.19 -7.03
CA ILE A 22 5.80 -0.85 -5.62
C ILE A 22 4.33 -0.59 -5.32
N ILE A 23 3.79 -1.22 -4.29
CA ILE A 23 2.42 -1.03 -3.83
C ILE A 23 2.48 -0.33 -2.47
N PRO A 24 2.08 0.94 -2.37
CA PRO A 24 1.95 1.60 -1.07
C PRO A 24 0.75 1.06 -0.31
N VAL A 25 0.94 0.78 0.96
CA VAL A 25 -0.08 0.22 1.85
C VAL A 25 -0.17 1.06 3.11
N GLY A 26 -1.37 1.40 3.51
CA GLY A 26 -1.67 2.13 4.73
C GLY A 26 -3.08 1.86 5.20
N THR A 27 -3.67 2.79 5.94
CA THR A 27 -5.02 2.69 6.47
C THR A 27 -5.71 4.05 6.53
N ILE A 28 -7.00 4.05 6.80
CA ILE A 28 -7.79 5.21 7.18
C ILE A 28 -8.03 5.12 8.68
N GLU A 29 -7.26 5.88 9.45
CA GLU A 29 -7.24 5.80 10.90
C GLU A 29 -7.17 7.20 11.55
N TYR A 30 -7.87 7.36 12.66
CA TYR A 30 -7.78 8.57 13.47
C TYR A 30 -6.47 8.59 14.26
N HIS A 31 -5.63 9.59 14.00
CA HIS A 31 -4.34 9.83 14.67
C HIS A 31 -4.35 11.11 15.54
N GLY A 32 -5.50 11.49 16.04
CA GLY A 32 -5.66 12.73 16.79
C GLY A 32 -6.07 13.93 15.89
N PRO A 33 -6.36 15.09 16.50
CA PRO A 33 -6.91 16.25 15.77
C PRO A 33 -5.86 16.96 14.88
N HIS A 34 -4.61 16.53 14.92
CA HIS A 34 -3.49 17.18 14.23
C HIS A 34 -3.01 16.40 12.99
N CYS A 35 -3.52 15.20 12.74
CA CYS A 35 -3.16 14.37 11.60
C CYS A 35 -4.36 14.11 10.69
N SER A 36 -4.10 13.95 9.39
CA SER A 36 -5.12 13.48 8.46
C SER A 36 -5.40 11.98 8.65
N TYR A 37 -6.62 11.53 8.36
CA TYR A 37 -7.02 10.12 8.47
C TYR A 37 -6.18 9.16 7.61
N GLY A 38 -5.70 9.64 6.48
CA GLY A 38 -4.90 8.85 5.55
C GLY A 38 -3.40 9.07 5.71
N CYS A 39 -2.90 9.60 6.83
CA CYS A 39 -1.50 9.99 6.99
C CYS A 39 -0.54 8.83 6.67
N ASP A 40 -0.84 7.61 7.08
CA ASP A 40 -0.01 6.44 6.80
C ASP A 40 0.17 6.19 5.31
N THR A 41 -0.93 6.16 4.57
CA THR A 41 -0.90 6.00 3.12
C THR A 41 -0.22 7.19 2.44
N LEU A 42 -0.50 8.40 2.89
CA LEU A 42 0.09 9.63 2.32
C LEU A 42 1.59 9.70 2.55
N ILE A 43 2.10 9.24 3.70
CA ILE A 43 3.54 9.16 3.96
C ILE A 43 4.19 8.15 3.02
N ALA A 44 3.63 6.95 2.89
CA ALA A 44 4.12 5.96 1.94
C ALA A 44 4.17 6.50 0.50
N GLN A 45 3.11 7.18 0.06
CA GLN A 45 3.07 7.83 -1.26
C GLN A 45 4.12 8.94 -1.38
N GLY A 46 4.28 9.79 -0.37
CA GLY A 46 5.26 10.88 -0.38
C GLY A 46 6.71 10.39 -0.43
N ILE A 47 7.01 9.24 0.20
CA ILE A 47 8.31 8.56 0.07
C ILE A 47 8.52 8.13 -1.39
N LEU A 48 7.54 7.47 -1.99
CA LEU A 48 7.64 7.00 -3.37
C LEU A 48 7.72 8.15 -4.39
N GLU A 49 7.05 9.27 -4.15
CA GLU A 49 7.15 10.48 -4.99
C GLU A 49 8.55 11.09 -5.02
N ARG A 50 9.31 10.90 -3.96
CA ARG A 50 10.72 11.32 -3.91
C ARG A 50 11.61 10.30 -4.60
N LEU A 51 11.41 9.01 -4.32
CA LEU A 51 12.21 7.93 -4.88
C LEU A 51 12.07 7.81 -6.41
N GLU A 52 10.87 8.02 -6.96
CA GLU A 52 10.64 7.92 -8.41
C GLU A 52 11.38 8.98 -9.24
N LYS A 53 11.89 10.05 -8.58
CA LYS A 53 12.73 11.05 -9.22
C LYS A 53 14.18 10.58 -9.44
N GLU A 54 14.60 9.57 -8.69
CA GLU A 54 15.98 9.08 -8.68
C GLU A 54 16.09 7.64 -9.19
N LYS A 55 14.99 6.88 -9.15
CA LYS A 55 14.96 5.45 -9.50
C LYS A 55 13.77 5.12 -10.38
N ASP A 56 14.03 4.33 -11.39
CA ASP A 56 12.95 3.77 -12.20
C ASP A 56 12.11 2.80 -11.36
N MET A 57 10.82 3.06 -11.29
CA MET A 57 9.84 2.21 -10.62
C MET A 57 8.44 2.44 -11.19
N VAL A 58 7.60 1.42 -11.06
CA VAL A 58 6.17 1.53 -11.28
C VAL A 58 5.49 1.54 -9.91
N ILE A 59 4.66 2.52 -9.65
CA ILE A 59 3.93 2.68 -8.39
C ILE A 59 2.48 2.34 -8.66
N ALA A 60 1.99 1.28 -8.02
CA ALA A 60 0.58 0.89 -8.08
C ALA A 60 -0.31 1.85 -7.28
N PRO A 61 -1.62 1.87 -7.54
CA PRO A 61 -2.58 2.54 -6.66
C PRO A 61 -2.43 2.04 -5.22
N PRO A 62 -2.50 2.93 -4.24
CA PRO A 62 -2.32 2.55 -2.84
C PRO A 62 -3.47 1.71 -2.31
N VAL A 63 -3.17 0.82 -1.37
CA VAL A 63 -4.16 0.17 -0.53
C VAL A 63 -4.47 1.09 0.65
N TRP A 64 -5.68 1.65 0.66
CA TRP A 64 -6.12 2.63 1.63
C TRP A 64 -6.78 2.03 2.88
N TYR A 65 -7.26 0.81 2.80
CA TYR A 65 -8.04 0.16 3.84
C TYR A 65 -7.35 -1.11 4.31
N GLY A 66 -7.03 -1.13 5.60
CA GLY A 66 -6.35 -2.24 6.25
C GLY A 66 -6.76 -2.39 7.71
N PRO A 67 -6.17 -3.32 8.44
CA PRO A 67 -6.38 -3.47 9.87
C PRO A 67 -5.89 -2.23 10.61
N SER A 68 -6.68 -1.72 11.56
CA SER A 68 -6.29 -0.61 12.44
C SER A 68 -6.39 -0.95 13.93
N SER A 69 -7.05 -2.05 14.28
CA SER A 69 -7.37 -2.50 15.65
C SER A 69 -8.04 -1.47 16.55
N TRP A 70 -8.35 -0.27 16.02
CA TRP A 70 -8.88 0.87 16.76
C TRP A 70 -8.03 1.28 17.99
N ALA A 71 -6.72 1.06 17.91
CA ALA A 71 -5.79 1.32 19.01
C ALA A 71 -5.83 2.77 19.50
N VAL A 72 -6.05 3.72 18.61
CA VAL A 72 -6.15 5.15 18.95
C VAL A 72 -7.61 5.54 19.17
N ALA A 73 -8.50 5.20 18.26
CA ALA A 73 -9.93 5.44 18.36
C ALA A 73 -10.70 4.57 17.36
N GLY A 74 -11.94 4.23 17.71
CA GLY A 74 -12.81 3.39 16.91
C GLY A 74 -13.58 4.12 15.80
N PRO A 75 -14.63 3.48 15.29
CA PRO A 75 -15.41 4.00 14.15
C PRO A 75 -16.14 5.30 14.48
N GLU A 76 -16.40 5.59 15.75
CA GLU A 76 -17.00 6.86 16.18
C GLU A 76 -16.13 8.09 15.90
N LYS A 77 -14.82 7.88 15.67
CA LYS A 77 -13.85 8.88 15.23
C LYS A 77 -13.47 8.78 13.77
N GLY A 78 -14.11 7.89 13.01
CA GLY A 78 -13.87 7.74 11.57
C GLY A 78 -12.75 6.76 11.19
N THR A 79 -12.19 6.01 12.15
CA THR A 79 -11.27 4.89 11.86
C THR A 79 -12.02 3.80 11.12
N VAL A 80 -11.42 3.30 10.03
CA VAL A 80 -11.95 2.19 9.24
C VAL A 80 -11.07 0.97 9.47
N HIS A 81 -11.63 -0.04 10.10
CA HIS A 81 -10.96 -1.31 10.32
C HIS A 81 -11.40 -2.35 9.28
N VAL A 82 -10.44 -3.08 8.75
CA VAL A 82 -10.65 -4.28 7.93
C VAL A 82 -10.05 -5.46 8.68
N ASP A 83 -10.80 -6.54 8.81
CA ASP A 83 -10.31 -7.76 9.46
C ASP A 83 -9.04 -8.26 8.78
N VAL A 84 -8.10 -8.75 9.60
CA VAL A 84 -6.77 -9.20 9.13
C VAL A 84 -6.88 -10.25 8.04
N ASP A 85 -7.72 -11.28 8.26
CA ASP A 85 -7.88 -12.37 7.30
C ASP A 85 -8.41 -11.88 5.93
N ILE A 86 -9.33 -10.91 5.95
CA ILE A 86 -9.87 -10.29 4.74
C ILE A 86 -8.78 -9.45 4.05
N PHE A 87 -8.02 -8.70 4.81
CA PHE A 87 -6.93 -7.89 4.29
C PHE A 87 -5.83 -8.75 3.68
N GLU A 88 -5.39 -9.81 4.35
CA GLU A 88 -4.40 -10.76 3.85
C GLU A 88 -4.86 -11.41 2.54
N GLN A 89 -6.10 -11.84 2.48
CA GLN A 89 -6.70 -12.40 1.26
C GLN A 89 -6.70 -11.38 0.11
N ASN A 90 -7.06 -10.14 0.39
CA ASN A 90 -7.05 -9.07 -0.62
C ASN A 90 -5.64 -8.83 -1.16
N ILE A 91 -4.65 -8.66 -0.29
CA ILE A 91 -3.25 -8.48 -0.67
C ILE A 91 -2.74 -9.70 -1.46
N TYR A 92 -3.03 -10.92 -1.00
CA TYR A 92 -2.67 -12.14 -1.70
C TYR A 92 -3.18 -12.15 -3.15
N HIS A 93 -4.46 -11.83 -3.37
CA HIS A 93 -5.04 -11.81 -4.70
C HIS A 93 -4.48 -10.71 -5.59
N ILE A 94 -4.18 -9.54 -5.04
CA ILE A 94 -3.51 -8.44 -5.75
C ILE A 94 -2.11 -8.90 -6.20
N LEU A 95 -1.30 -9.42 -5.29
CA LEU A 95 0.06 -9.90 -5.59
C LEU A 95 0.05 -11.03 -6.61
N LYS A 96 -0.84 -12.01 -6.43
CA LYS A 96 -1.03 -13.13 -7.35
C LYS A 96 -1.36 -12.65 -8.77
N SER A 97 -2.23 -11.66 -8.90
CA SER A 97 -2.60 -11.07 -10.20
C SER A 97 -1.42 -10.39 -10.87
N PHE A 98 -0.62 -9.63 -10.12
CA PHE A 98 0.58 -9.01 -10.66
C PHE A 98 1.64 -10.04 -11.07
N LEU A 99 1.86 -11.09 -10.27
CA LEU A 99 2.78 -12.17 -10.62
C LEU A 99 2.34 -12.90 -11.90
N TYR A 100 1.06 -13.25 -12.03
CA TYR A 100 0.54 -13.84 -13.26
C TYR A 100 0.58 -12.89 -14.46
N GLY A 101 0.50 -11.59 -14.20
CA GLY A 101 0.68 -10.54 -15.20
C GLY A 101 2.13 -10.32 -15.64
N GLY A 102 3.09 -11.10 -15.10
CA GLY A 102 4.50 -11.09 -15.53
C GLY A 102 5.41 -10.14 -14.74
N TRP A 103 4.94 -9.54 -13.64
CA TRP A 103 5.83 -8.80 -12.75
C TRP A 103 6.77 -9.73 -11.98
N GLN A 104 8.06 -9.39 -11.92
CA GLN A 104 9.09 -10.23 -11.27
C GLN A 104 9.57 -9.63 -9.94
N ASN A 105 9.54 -8.31 -9.81
CA ASN A 105 10.00 -7.58 -8.63
C ASN A 105 8.82 -6.77 -8.08
N ILE A 106 8.19 -7.25 -7.02
CA ILE A 106 7.04 -6.61 -6.38
C ILE A 106 7.40 -6.31 -4.93
N TYR A 107 7.18 -5.07 -4.51
CA TYR A 107 7.43 -4.61 -3.16
C TYR A 107 6.17 -3.99 -2.56
N LEU A 108 5.91 -4.29 -1.30
CA LEU A 108 4.93 -3.58 -0.49
C LEU A 108 5.67 -2.52 0.33
N LEU A 109 5.28 -1.25 0.19
CA LEU A 109 5.74 -0.19 1.09
C LEU A 109 4.65 0.08 2.11
N ILE A 110 4.84 -0.45 3.31
CA ILE A 110 3.89 -0.36 4.41
C ILE A 110 4.36 0.70 5.38
N HIS A 111 3.53 1.72 5.63
CA HIS A 111 3.72 2.70 6.68
C HIS A 111 2.51 2.67 7.61
N HIS A 112 2.34 1.55 8.27
CA HIS A 112 1.29 1.32 9.26
C HIS A 112 1.68 0.14 10.15
N GLN A 113 1.32 0.20 11.41
CA GLN A 113 1.53 -0.89 12.35
C GLN A 113 0.19 -1.30 12.95
N TYR A 114 -0.10 -2.59 12.91
CA TYR A 114 -1.29 -3.17 13.49
C TYR A 114 -0.96 -3.80 14.84
N GLU A 115 -1.70 -3.43 15.88
CA GLU A 115 -1.62 -4.07 17.19
C GLU A 115 -2.66 -5.18 17.29
N GLN A 116 -2.22 -6.41 17.19
CA GLN A 116 -2.85 -7.53 17.90
C GLN A 116 -2.11 -7.72 19.23
N GLU A 117 -2.59 -8.59 20.10
CA GLU A 117 -1.96 -8.92 21.41
C GLU A 117 -0.44 -9.17 21.36
N THR A 118 0.10 -9.31 20.16
CA THR A 118 1.53 -9.24 19.82
C THR A 118 1.72 -8.21 18.72
N LEU A 119 2.54 -7.19 18.96
CA LEU A 119 3.00 -6.24 17.95
C LEU A 119 3.62 -6.97 16.76
N LEU A 120 2.81 -7.33 15.78
CA LEU A 120 3.31 -7.87 14.51
C LEU A 120 3.25 -6.73 13.48
N PRO A 121 4.40 -6.31 12.93
CA PRO A 121 4.38 -5.46 11.74
C PRO A 121 3.63 -6.20 10.64
N MET A 122 2.83 -5.47 9.86
CA MET A 122 2.26 -6.02 8.63
C MET A 122 3.40 -6.25 7.63
N THR A 123 3.86 -7.48 7.56
CA THR A 123 4.88 -7.92 6.60
C THR A 123 4.28 -8.80 5.53
#